data_5ddb21bbd4cbf24cacc0db34c8833d89
#
_entry.id   5ddb21bbd4cbf24cacc0db34c8833d89
#
_cell.length_a   1.000
_cell.length_b   1.000
_cell.length_c   1.000
_cell.angle_alpha   90.00
_cell.angle_beta   90.00
_cell.angle_gamma   90.00
#
_symmetry.space_group_name_H-M   'P 1'
#
loop_
_entity.id
_entity.type
_entity.pdbx_description
1 polymer ?
#
loop_
_entity_poly.entity_id
_entity_poly.type
_entity_poly.pdbx_seq_one_letter_code
_entity_poly.pdbx_strand_id
1 'polypeptide(L)'
;MLPFTNMSGDAEQDYFADGVTEDIITGLSRFRELFVIARNSSFTFKGQSVKVQDIGSELGVRYVIEGSVRKMSSRIRITAQLIEAASGNHLWAERYDREIEDIFAIQDEVTETVVATLAGRLGDLGVDYAKRKPTHSLTAFDYVLHARQLIYRYERESILEARELLEKAIALDPEYATAHSWLSEAYWAEWLGGWTVIADASFEKSTQAAAKAVVLDDTDPQVRIQMGQLCLNRRQYDEARSHFDKALSLNPNEPNGSMMYSYYSTCIGDSERAVAQINEAIRVDPLGHYGYMAGMAHYTARNYDQAIAAFKIVRGEAQSGLAWLAACHAQSGGLAEARAAAAEFVARATKAMADMSVPPPSSWRAFFAERHPYKHQDDMDHLLDGLSKAGLE
;
A
#
# COMPACT_ATOMS: atom_id res chain seq x y z
N MET A 1 0.89 -12.31 -10.45
CA MET A 1 0.70 -11.75 -11.82
C MET A 1 1.80 -10.76 -12.08
N LEU A 2 2.44 -10.79 -13.27
CA LEU A 2 3.48 -9.83 -13.64
C LEU A 2 2.85 -8.59 -14.28
N PRO A 3 3.56 -7.43 -14.26
CA PRO A 3 3.12 -6.25 -14.97
C PRO A 3 2.95 -6.52 -16.45
N PHE A 4 1.83 -6.13 -17.03
CA PHE A 4 1.62 -6.24 -18.46
C PHE A 4 2.55 -5.31 -19.23
N THR A 5 3.11 -5.81 -20.31
CA THR A 5 3.98 -5.02 -21.16
C THR A 5 3.16 -4.03 -21.98
N ASN A 6 3.54 -2.75 -21.92
CA ASN A 6 2.96 -1.74 -22.80
C ASN A 6 3.46 -1.95 -24.25
N MET A 7 2.54 -2.25 -25.14
CA MET A 7 2.78 -2.46 -26.59
C MET A 7 2.14 -1.36 -27.46
N SER A 8 1.78 -0.22 -26.85
CA SER A 8 1.11 0.89 -27.56
C SER A 8 2.06 1.71 -28.45
N GLY A 9 3.37 1.56 -28.28
CA GLY A 9 4.38 2.34 -29.00
C GLY A 9 4.64 3.73 -28.40
N ASP A 10 4.03 4.03 -27.27
CA ASP A 10 4.13 5.27 -26.52
C ASP A 10 4.43 4.94 -25.05
N ALA A 11 5.63 5.28 -24.59
CA ALA A 11 6.07 5.00 -23.21
C ALA A 11 5.23 5.78 -22.18
N GLU A 12 4.64 6.91 -22.55
CA GLU A 12 3.75 7.66 -21.67
C GLU A 12 2.46 6.89 -21.33
N GLN A 13 2.16 5.78 -22.03
CA GLN A 13 1.03 4.88 -21.74
C GLN A 13 1.37 3.75 -20.75
N ASP A 14 2.56 3.70 -20.17
CA ASP A 14 2.96 2.66 -19.22
C ASP A 14 2.05 2.62 -18.00
N TYR A 15 1.61 3.79 -17.50
CA TYR A 15 0.68 3.88 -16.38
C TYR A 15 -0.65 3.16 -16.63
N PHE A 16 -1.11 3.16 -17.87
CA PHE A 16 -2.35 2.48 -18.22
C PHE A 16 -2.19 0.96 -18.16
N ALA A 17 -1.10 0.41 -18.71
CA ALA A 17 -0.82 -1.02 -18.63
C ALA A 17 -0.62 -1.48 -17.17
N ASP A 18 0.09 -0.67 -16.37
CA ASP A 18 0.30 -0.89 -14.95
C ASP A 18 -1.03 -0.88 -14.17
N GLY A 19 -1.89 0.11 -14.43
CA GLY A 19 -3.18 0.22 -13.77
C GLY A 19 -4.11 -0.95 -14.07
N VAL A 20 -4.19 -1.36 -15.34
CA VAL A 20 -4.96 -2.56 -15.75
C VAL A 20 -4.43 -3.81 -15.04
N THR A 21 -3.10 -3.96 -14.93
CA THR A 21 -2.49 -5.07 -14.21
C THR A 21 -2.88 -5.07 -12.73
N GLU A 22 -2.80 -3.92 -12.09
CA GLU A 22 -3.12 -3.75 -10.68
C GLU A 22 -4.59 -4.05 -10.38
N ASP A 23 -5.50 -3.60 -11.23
CA ASP A 23 -6.93 -3.86 -11.08
C ASP A 23 -7.24 -5.37 -11.17
N ILE A 24 -6.57 -6.10 -12.08
CA ILE A 24 -6.70 -7.56 -12.17
C ILE A 24 -6.09 -8.24 -10.93
N ILE A 25 -4.92 -7.79 -10.44
CA ILE A 25 -4.33 -8.31 -9.18
C ILE A 25 -5.33 -8.12 -8.03
N THR A 26 -5.92 -6.94 -7.91
CA THR A 26 -6.92 -6.62 -6.88
C THR A 26 -8.16 -7.51 -7.03
N GLY A 27 -8.64 -7.73 -8.25
CA GLY A 27 -9.73 -8.65 -8.54
C GLY A 27 -9.43 -10.07 -8.07
N LEU A 28 -8.26 -10.60 -8.45
CA LEU A 28 -7.82 -11.94 -8.06
C LEU A 28 -7.62 -12.09 -6.54
N SER A 29 -7.10 -11.06 -5.87
CA SER A 29 -6.80 -11.11 -4.43
C SER A 29 -8.05 -11.17 -3.53
N ARG A 30 -9.24 -10.87 -4.05
CA ARG A 30 -10.53 -11.02 -3.34
C ARG A 30 -10.95 -12.46 -3.15
N PHE A 31 -10.38 -13.39 -3.94
CA PHE A 31 -10.68 -14.82 -3.81
C PHE A 31 -9.81 -15.41 -2.70
N ARG A 32 -10.45 -15.83 -1.60
CA ARG A 32 -9.76 -16.33 -0.39
C ARG A 32 -8.94 -17.59 -0.64
N GLU A 33 -9.35 -18.37 -1.63
CA GLU A 33 -8.72 -19.62 -2.03
C GLU A 33 -7.46 -19.42 -2.86
N LEU A 34 -7.25 -18.20 -3.39
CA LEU A 34 -6.07 -17.84 -4.15
C LEU A 34 -5.07 -17.11 -3.25
N PHE A 35 -3.85 -17.60 -3.22
CA PHE A 35 -2.72 -16.84 -2.71
C PHE A 35 -2.16 -15.99 -3.84
N VAL A 36 -2.43 -14.69 -3.81
CA VAL A 36 -2.03 -13.75 -4.87
C VAL A 36 -0.92 -12.85 -4.36
N ILE A 37 0.23 -12.87 -5.06
CA ILE A 37 1.34 -11.95 -4.77
C ILE A 37 0.91 -10.53 -5.13
N ALA A 38 1.16 -9.61 -4.21
CA ALA A 38 0.80 -8.23 -4.33
C ALA A 38 1.59 -7.48 -5.43
N ARG A 39 1.06 -6.31 -5.81
CA ARG A 39 1.63 -5.45 -6.84
C ARG A 39 3.11 -5.15 -6.61
N ASN A 40 3.48 -4.73 -5.41
CA ASN A 40 4.85 -4.25 -5.14
C ASN A 40 5.91 -5.31 -5.48
N SER A 41 5.71 -6.55 -5.01
CA SER A 41 6.61 -7.66 -5.34
C SER A 41 6.56 -8.04 -6.81
N SER A 42 5.38 -8.04 -7.44
CA SER A 42 5.24 -8.37 -8.86
C SER A 42 5.93 -7.36 -9.77
N PHE A 43 5.84 -6.08 -9.42
CA PHE A 43 6.38 -4.98 -10.23
C PHE A 43 7.91 -4.82 -10.14
N THR A 44 8.57 -5.50 -9.22
CA THR A 44 10.05 -5.55 -9.22
C THR A 44 10.59 -6.21 -10.49
N PHE A 45 9.79 -7.07 -11.13
CA PHE A 45 10.16 -7.74 -12.39
C PHE A 45 9.82 -6.93 -13.64
N LYS A 46 9.26 -5.72 -13.51
CA LYS A 46 8.90 -4.87 -14.67
C LYS A 46 10.12 -4.58 -15.54
N GLY A 47 10.01 -4.88 -16.84
CA GLY A 47 11.08 -4.65 -17.81
C GLY A 47 12.29 -5.59 -17.69
N GLN A 48 12.22 -6.57 -16.82
CA GLN A 48 13.29 -7.57 -16.67
C GLN A 48 13.03 -8.80 -17.55
N SER A 49 14.12 -9.34 -18.13
CA SER A 49 14.08 -10.60 -18.88
C SER A 49 14.48 -11.75 -17.96
N VAL A 50 13.55 -12.20 -17.12
CA VAL A 50 13.75 -13.28 -16.14
C VAL A 50 12.92 -14.49 -16.57
N LYS A 51 13.44 -15.70 -16.33
CA LYS A 51 12.69 -16.92 -16.62
C LYS A 51 11.53 -17.08 -15.64
N VAL A 52 10.40 -17.56 -16.11
CA VAL A 52 9.20 -17.77 -15.28
C VAL A 52 9.45 -18.75 -14.12
N GLN A 53 10.37 -19.70 -14.29
CA GLN A 53 10.80 -20.64 -13.25
C GLN A 53 11.47 -19.90 -12.08
N ASP A 54 12.37 -18.95 -12.41
CA ASP A 54 13.12 -18.18 -11.42
C ASP A 54 12.17 -17.25 -10.64
N ILE A 55 11.25 -16.60 -11.34
CA ILE A 55 10.17 -15.77 -10.73
C ILE A 55 9.31 -16.63 -9.80
N GLY A 56 8.89 -17.81 -10.26
CA GLY A 56 8.09 -18.74 -9.46
C GLY A 56 8.79 -19.18 -8.18
N SER A 57 10.11 -19.40 -8.25
CA SER A 57 10.93 -19.76 -7.10
C SER A 57 11.12 -18.59 -6.13
N GLU A 58 11.42 -17.40 -6.65
CA GLU A 58 11.67 -16.19 -5.84
C GLU A 58 10.42 -15.73 -5.10
N LEU A 59 9.27 -15.75 -5.78
CA LEU A 59 7.99 -15.35 -5.19
C LEU A 59 7.24 -16.49 -4.48
N GLY A 60 7.74 -17.71 -4.54
CA GLY A 60 7.11 -18.89 -3.94
C GLY A 60 5.75 -19.23 -4.56
N VAL A 61 5.56 -18.99 -5.88
CA VAL A 61 4.28 -19.20 -6.56
C VAL A 61 4.35 -20.34 -7.57
N ARG A 62 3.23 -21.06 -7.68
CA ARG A 62 3.08 -22.15 -8.64
C ARG A 62 2.67 -21.65 -10.03
N TYR A 63 1.94 -20.55 -10.11
CA TYR A 63 1.39 -20.04 -11.35
C TYR A 63 1.79 -18.58 -11.55
N VAL A 64 2.09 -18.21 -12.78
CA VAL A 64 2.43 -16.84 -13.19
C VAL A 64 1.47 -16.42 -14.29
N ILE A 65 0.91 -15.21 -14.15
CA ILE A 65 0.15 -14.57 -15.23
C ILE A 65 1.05 -13.49 -15.81
N GLU A 66 1.19 -13.48 -17.13
CA GLU A 66 1.88 -12.44 -17.88
C GLU A 66 1.05 -12.01 -19.08
N GLY A 67 1.39 -10.87 -19.67
CA GLY A 67 0.64 -10.38 -20.82
C GLY A 67 1.12 -9.02 -21.33
N SER A 68 0.30 -8.43 -22.18
CA SER A 68 0.55 -7.12 -22.75
C SER A 68 -0.73 -6.32 -22.97
N VAL A 69 -0.60 -5.00 -22.94
CA VAL A 69 -1.67 -4.05 -23.27
C VAL A 69 -1.22 -3.20 -24.45
N ARG A 70 -2.10 -3.04 -25.44
CA ARG A 70 -1.93 -2.09 -26.54
C ARG A 70 -3.17 -1.23 -26.66
N LYS A 71 -3.02 0.04 -26.33
CA LYS A 71 -4.06 1.08 -26.51
C LYS A 71 -3.87 1.76 -27.86
N MET A 72 -4.92 1.85 -28.66
CA MET A 72 -4.91 2.46 -30.01
C MET A 72 -6.18 3.31 -30.16
N SER A 73 -6.09 4.59 -29.93
CA SER A 73 -7.25 5.52 -29.98
C SER A 73 -8.47 4.99 -29.20
N SER A 74 -9.50 4.51 -29.89
CA SER A 74 -10.72 3.96 -29.26
C SER A 74 -10.65 2.47 -28.97
N ARG A 75 -9.60 1.76 -29.41
CA ARG A 75 -9.49 0.30 -29.24
C ARG A 75 -8.41 -0.09 -28.26
N ILE A 76 -8.66 -1.18 -27.56
CA ILE A 76 -7.68 -1.82 -26.68
C ILE A 76 -7.50 -3.28 -27.07
N ARG A 77 -6.25 -3.71 -27.07
CA ARG A 77 -5.90 -5.13 -27.15
C ARG A 77 -5.15 -5.54 -25.91
N ILE A 78 -5.68 -6.55 -25.21
CA ILE A 78 -5.03 -7.20 -24.08
C ILE A 78 -4.74 -8.64 -24.47
N THR A 79 -3.51 -9.08 -24.24
CA THR A 79 -3.17 -10.50 -24.24
C THR A 79 -2.83 -10.89 -22.81
N ALA A 80 -3.35 -12.02 -22.35
CA ALA A 80 -3.05 -12.58 -21.05
C ALA A 80 -2.83 -14.08 -21.17
N GLN A 81 -1.89 -14.60 -20.37
CA GLN A 81 -1.59 -16.02 -20.34
C GLN A 81 -1.24 -16.47 -18.93
N LEU A 82 -1.70 -17.67 -18.56
CA LEU A 82 -1.42 -18.33 -17.29
C LEU A 82 -0.42 -19.44 -17.53
N ILE A 83 0.67 -19.42 -16.79
CA ILE A 83 1.80 -20.32 -16.97
C ILE A 83 2.03 -21.07 -15.66
N GLU A 84 2.26 -22.38 -15.71
CA GLU A 84 2.78 -23.15 -14.59
C GLU A 84 4.28 -22.86 -14.44
N ALA A 85 4.70 -22.23 -13.35
CA ALA A 85 6.06 -21.74 -13.18
C ALA A 85 7.11 -22.85 -13.29
N ALA A 86 6.88 -24.01 -12.65
CA ALA A 86 7.86 -25.10 -12.61
C ALA A 86 8.16 -25.70 -14.00
N SER A 87 7.12 -25.88 -14.84
CA SER A 87 7.25 -26.49 -16.16
C SER A 87 7.44 -25.49 -17.29
N GLY A 88 6.99 -24.23 -17.08
CA GLY A 88 6.87 -23.23 -18.14
C GLY A 88 5.71 -23.50 -19.12
N ASN A 89 4.82 -24.46 -18.81
CA ASN A 89 3.71 -24.79 -19.67
C ASN A 89 2.60 -23.73 -19.56
N HIS A 90 2.11 -23.27 -20.71
CA HIS A 90 0.94 -22.41 -20.79
C HIS A 90 -0.32 -23.22 -20.49
N LEU A 91 -1.07 -22.85 -19.49
CA LEU A 91 -2.33 -23.47 -19.10
C LEU A 91 -3.51 -22.85 -19.81
N TRP A 92 -3.37 -21.56 -20.08
CA TRP A 92 -4.35 -20.72 -20.76
C TRP A 92 -3.63 -19.54 -21.39
N ALA A 93 -4.11 -19.12 -22.57
CA ALA A 93 -3.68 -17.89 -23.25
C ALA A 93 -4.84 -17.36 -24.07
N GLU A 94 -5.12 -16.09 -23.95
CA GLU A 94 -6.22 -15.44 -24.65
C GLU A 94 -5.89 -14.01 -25.08
N ARG A 95 -6.60 -13.55 -26.11
CA ARG A 95 -6.46 -12.21 -26.64
C ARG A 95 -7.83 -11.53 -26.71
N TYR A 96 -7.94 -10.43 -26.00
CA TYR A 96 -9.10 -9.55 -26.01
C TYR A 96 -8.83 -8.38 -26.94
N ASP A 97 -9.72 -8.14 -27.92
CA ASP A 97 -9.64 -7.04 -28.86
C ASP A 97 -11.02 -6.38 -28.89
N ARG A 98 -11.16 -5.25 -28.18
CA ARG A 98 -12.43 -4.58 -27.89
C ARG A 98 -12.29 -3.07 -28.05
N GLU A 99 -13.41 -2.35 -27.95
CA GLU A 99 -13.38 -0.91 -27.74
C GLU A 99 -12.85 -0.60 -26.33
N ILE A 100 -12.19 0.54 -26.14
CA ILE A 100 -11.57 0.91 -24.85
C ILE A 100 -12.62 1.09 -23.75
N GLU A 101 -13.88 1.38 -24.13
CA GLU A 101 -15.02 1.49 -23.23
C GLU A 101 -15.36 0.17 -22.52
N ASP A 102 -14.92 -0.95 -23.08
CA ASP A 102 -15.11 -2.28 -22.52
C ASP A 102 -14.00 -2.71 -21.54
N ILE A 103 -13.07 -1.81 -21.18
CA ILE A 103 -11.89 -2.17 -20.38
C ILE A 103 -12.27 -2.87 -19.07
N PHE A 104 -13.29 -2.43 -18.38
CA PHE A 104 -13.74 -3.04 -17.13
C PHE A 104 -14.31 -4.44 -17.34
N ALA A 105 -15.06 -4.64 -18.43
CA ALA A 105 -15.57 -5.97 -18.80
C ALA A 105 -14.41 -6.93 -19.14
N ILE A 106 -13.34 -6.44 -19.77
CA ILE A 106 -12.15 -7.26 -20.05
C ILE A 106 -11.41 -7.62 -18.77
N GLN A 107 -11.25 -6.69 -17.84
CA GLN A 107 -10.62 -6.95 -16.54
C GLN A 107 -11.38 -8.02 -15.76
N ASP A 108 -12.71 -7.94 -15.72
CA ASP A 108 -13.57 -8.94 -15.08
C ASP A 108 -13.46 -10.30 -15.80
N GLU A 109 -13.51 -10.33 -17.12
CA GLU A 109 -13.40 -11.56 -17.92
C GLU A 109 -12.04 -12.26 -17.72
N VAL A 110 -10.93 -11.51 -17.69
CA VAL A 110 -9.60 -12.05 -17.39
C VAL A 110 -9.58 -12.65 -15.98
N THR A 111 -10.09 -11.92 -14.99
CA THR A 111 -10.13 -12.39 -13.61
C THR A 111 -10.97 -13.67 -13.47
N GLU A 112 -12.18 -13.68 -14.00
CA GLU A 112 -13.09 -14.85 -13.99
C GLU A 112 -12.45 -16.06 -14.67
N THR A 113 -11.83 -15.86 -15.82
CA THR A 113 -11.20 -16.95 -16.59
C THR A 113 -9.99 -17.55 -15.86
N VAL A 114 -9.16 -16.71 -15.24
CA VAL A 114 -8.04 -17.18 -14.41
C VAL A 114 -8.55 -17.97 -13.22
N VAL A 115 -9.54 -17.46 -12.50
CA VAL A 115 -10.16 -18.16 -11.37
C VAL A 115 -10.76 -19.49 -11.80
N ALA A 116 -11.56 -19.52 -12.87
CA ALA A 116 -12.16 -20.75 -13.39
C ALA A 116 -11.10 -21.78 -13.82
N THR A 117 -10.02 -21.34 -14.48
CA THR A 117 -8.91 -22.21 -14.88
C THR A 117 -8.19 -22.82 -13.69
N LEU A 118 -8.00 -22.06 -12.62
CA LEU A 118 -7.40 -22.53 -11.38
C LEU A 118 -8.38 -23.38 -10.55
N ALA A 119 -9.68 -23.00 -10.51
CA ALA A 119 -10.73 -23.74 -9.80
C ALA A 119 -10.86 -25.18 -10.32
N GLY A 120 -10.84 -25.37 -11.63
CA GLY A 120 -10.86 -26.71 -12.24
C GLY A 120 -9.66 -27.61 -11.82
N ARG A 121 -8.63 -27.04 -11.21
CA ARG A 121 -7.44 -27.74 -10.70
C ARG A 121 -7.37 -27.82 -9.16
N LEU A 122 -8.08 -26.94 -8.44
CA LEU A 122 -8.03 -26.81 -6.98
C LEU A 122 -9.31 -27.29 -6.27
N GLY A 123 -10.38 -27.61 -7.04
CA GLY A 123 -11.70 -27.93 -6.49
C GLY A 123 -12.63 -26.70 -6.48
N ASP A 124 -13.90 -26.91 -6.13
CA ASP A 124 -14.96 -25.89 -6.21
C ASP A 124 -14.59 -24.60 -5.46
N LEU A 125 -14.21 -23.56 -6.22
CA LEU A 125 -14.11 -22.20 -5.72
C LEU A 125 -15.52 -21.58 -5.81
N GLY A 126 -16.18 -21.40 -4.66
CA GLY A 126 -17.46 -20.70 -4.59
C GLY A 126 -17.31 -19.24 -4.97
N VAL A 127 -17.67 -18.88 -6.21
CA VAL A 127 -17.43 -17.54 -6.76
C VAL A 127 -18.75 -16.76 -6.76
N ASP A 128 -18.84 -15.80 -5.84
CA ASP A 128 -19.85 -14.73 -5.90
C ASP A 128 -19.10 -13.39 -6.13
N TYR A 129 -18.72 -13.14 -7.38
CA TYR A 129 -18.00 -11.93 -7.77
C TYR A 129 -18.99 -10.88 -8.30
N ALA A 130 -19.19 -9.82 -7.54
CA ALA A 130 -20.00 -8.69 -7.98
C ALA A 130 -19.24 -7.88 -9.03
N LYS A 131 -19.73 -7.91 -10.29
CA LYS A 131 -19.20 -7.09 -11.39
C LYS A 131 -19.38 -5.61 -11.05
N ARG A 132 -18.30 -4.86 -11.11
CA ARG A 132 -18.30 -3.43 -10.81
C ARG A 132 -17.87 -2.64 -12.04
N LYS A 133 -18.65 -1.64 -12.38
CA LYS A 133 -18.22 -0.59 -13.29
C LYS A 133 -17.88 0.65 -12.44
N PRO A 134 -16.59 0.92 -12.15
CA PRO A 134 -16.18 1.94 -11.19
C PRO A 134 -16.52 3.36 -11.63
N THR A 135 -16.57 3.62 -12.95
CA THR A 135 -16.94 4.91 -13.54
C THR A 135 -17.49 4.74 -14.95
N HIS A 136 -18.30 5.72 -15.43
CA HIS A 136 -18.76 5.80 -16.82
C HIS A 136 -17.86 6.68 -17.69
N SER A 137 -16.89 7.39 -17.09
CA SER A 137 -15.97 8.29 -17.78
C SER A 137 -14.59 7.67 -17.93
N LEU A 138 -14.20 7.29 -19.15
CA LEU A 138 -12.84 6.80 -19.45
C LEU A 138 -11.77 7.85 -19.12
N THR A 139 -12.08 9.14 -19.32
CA THR A 139 -11.16 10.22 -18.99
C THR A 139 -10.95 10.33 -17.46
N ALA A 140 -12.02 10.17 -16.67
CA ALA A 140 -11.90 10.12 -15.21
C ALA A 140 -11.09 8.92 -14.75
N PHE A 141 -11.31 7.75 -15.36
CA PHE A 141 -10.52 6.54 -15.11
C PHE A 141 -9.04 6.75 -15.42
N ASP A 142 -8.72 7.33 -16.58
CA ASP A 142 -7.35 7.62 -17.02
C ASP A 142 -6.63 8.57 -16.04
N TYR A 143 -7.31 9.63 -15.57
CA TYR A 143 -6.77 10.51 -14.54
C TYR A 143 -6.47 9.78 -13.23
N VAL A 144 -7.35 8.88 -12.78
CA VAL A 144 -7.11 8.10 -11.56
C VAL A 144 -5.92 7.17 -11.71
N LEU A 145 -5.77 6.48 -12.85
CA LEU A 145 -4.61 5.61 -13.09
C LEU A 145 -3.30 6.40 -13.06
N HIS A 146 -3.27 7.58 -13.68
CA HIS A 146 -2.08 8.43 -13.66
C HIS A 146 -1.78 8.95 -12.25
N ALA A 147 -2.80 9.42 -11.53
CA ALA A 147 -2.65 9.89 -10.16
C ALA A 147 -2.11 8.80 -9.22
N ARG A 148 -2.57 7.55 -9.36
CA ARG A 148 -2.06 6.40 -8.57
C ARG A 148 -0.57 6.21 -8.73
N GLN A 149 -0.05 6.28 -9.96
CA GLN A 149 1.39 6.17 -10.20
C GLN A 149 2.20 7.31 -9.58
N LEU A 150 1.67 8.52 -9.60
CA LEU A 150 2.29 9.67 -8.96
C LEU A 150 2.31 9.51 -7.44
N ILE A 151 1.23 9.03 -6.83
CA ILE A 151 1.15 8.76 -5.38
C ILE A 151 2.18 7.72 -4.95
N TYR A 152 2.42 6.67 -5.72
CA TYR A 152 3.41 5.64 -5.39
C TYR A 152 4.87 6.14 -5.37
N ARG A 153 5.17 7.27 -6.01
CA ARG A 153 6.50 7.89 -5.90
C ARG A 153 6.76 8.48 -4.52
N TYR A 154 5.69 8.85 -3.82
CA TYR A 154 5.72 9.46 -2.50
C TYR A 154 6.63 10.69 -2.41
N GLU A 155 6.60 11.54 -3.42
CA GLU A 155 7.32 12.80 -3.54
C GLU A 155 6.34 13.97 -3.50
N ARG A 156 6.74 15.11 -2.91
CA ARG A 156 5.87 16.27 -2.72
C ARG A 156 5.21 16.73 -4.04
N GLU A 157 6.01 16.94 -5.07
CA GLU A 157 5.54 17.41 -6.38
C GLU A 157 4.59 16.41 -7.02
N SER A 158 4.90 15.12 -6.94
CA SER A 158 4.06 14.04 -7.47
C SER A 158 2.70 13.97 -6.76
N ILE A 159 2.66 14.15 -5.43
CA ILE A 159 1.42 14.16 -4.66
C ILE A 159 0.54 15.36 -5.04
N LEU A 160 1.13 16.54 -5.20
CA LEU A 160 0.38 17.73 -5.62
C LEU A 160 -0.23 17.57 -7.02
N GLU A 161 0.53 17.02 -7.96
CA GLU A 161 0.05 16.71 -9.32
C GLU A 161 -1.05 15.65 -9.30
N ALA A 162 -0.87 14.58 -8.52
CA ALA A 162 -1.88 13.53 -8.35
C ALA A 162 -3.21 14.10 -7.84
N ARG A 163 -3.16 15.00 -6.85
CA ARG A 163 -4.34 15.66 -6.33
C ARG A 163 -5.10 16.43 -7.41
N GLU A 164 -4.40 17.20 -8.26
CA GLU A 164 -5.04 17.93 -9.36
C GLU A 164 -5.72 17.00 -10.36
N LEU A 165 -5.11 15.85 -10.68
CA LEU A 165 -5.70 14.86 -11.57
C LEU A 165 -6.94 14.22 -10.95
N LEU A 166 -6.93 13.93 -9.64
CA LEU A 166 -8.07 13.36 -8.92
C LEU A 166 -9.23 14.36 -8.81
N GLU A 167 -8.94 15.64 -8.59
CA GLU A 167 -9.95 16.69 -8.62
C GLU A 167 -10.60 16.82 -10.01
N LYS A 168 -9.82 16.68 -11.09
CA LYS A 168 -10.34 16.63 -12.47
C LYS A 168 -11.20 15.38 -12.70
N ALA A 169 -10.79 14.22 -12.19
CA ALA A 169 -11.56 12.98 -12.29
C ALA A 169 -12.93 13.12 -11.61
N ILE A 170 -12.96 13.68 -10.40
CA ILE A 170 -14.19 13.93 -9.64
C ILE A 170 -15.09 14.97 -10.33
N ALA A 171 -14.51 15.98 -10.98
CA ALA A 171 -15.28 16.96 -11.74
C ALA A 171 -15.98 16.32 -12.96
N LEU A 172 -15.41 15.29 -13.56
CA LEU A 172 -16.01 14.53 -14.67
C LEU A 172 -17.02 13.48 -14.20
N ASP A 173 -16.77 12.85 -13.05
CA ASP A 173 -17.65 11.86 -12.44
C ASP A 173 -17.65 12.02 -10.92
N PRO A 174 -18.58 12.82 -10.36
CA PRO A 174 -18.68 13.05 -8.90
C PRO A 174 -19.05 11.82 -8.08
N GLU A 175 -19.53 10.75 -8.72
CA GLU A 175 -19.89 9.48 -8.07
C GLU A 175 -18.78 8.42 -8.16
N TYR A 176 -17.63 8.76 -8.71
CA TYR A 176 -16.49 7.85 -8.84
C TYR A 176 -15.79 7.65 -7.48
N ALA A 177 -16.23 6.64 -6.72
CA ALA A 177 -15.74 6.35 -5.37
C ALA A 177 -14.21 6.22 -5.28
N THR A 178 -13.59 5.53 -6.26
CA THR A 178 -12.13 5.32 -6.30
C THR A 178 -11.38 6.64 -6.42
N ALA A 179 -11.90 7.62 -7.18
CA ALA A 179 -11.26 8.94 -7.27
C ALA A 179 -11.26 9.67 -5.92
N HIS A 180 -12.37 9.60 -5.17
CA HIS A 180 -12.45 10.16 -3.81
C HIS A 180 -11.51 9.44 -2.84
N SER A 181 -11.37 8.11 -2.94
CA SER A 181 -10.47 7.33 -2.10
C SER A 181 -9.01 7.74 -2.31
N TRP A 182 -8.55 7.83 -3.56
CA TRP A 182 -7.19 8.25 -3.87
C TRP A 182 -6.95 9.73 -3.57
N LEU A 183 -7.96 10.58 -3.68
CA LEU A 183 -7.86 11.98 -3.24
C LEU A 183 -7.66 12.07 -1.72
N SER A 184 -8.34 11.20 -0.95
CA SER A 184 -8.09 11.07 0.48
C SER A 184 -6.65 10.69 0.78
N GLU A 185 -6.10 9.71 0.07
CA GLU A 185 -4.69 9.29 0.18
C GLU A 185 -3.73 10.44 -0.11
N ALA A 186 -3.97 11.19 -1.18
CA ALA A 186 -3.12 12.33 -1.54
C ALA A 186 -3.10 13.41 -0.45
N TYR A 187 -4.26 13.78 0.10
CA TYR A 187 -4.33 14.72 1.21
C TYR A 187 -3.70 14.18 2.50
N TRP A 188 -3.85 12.89 2.75
CA TRP A 188 -3.21 12.25 3.90
C TRP A 188 -1.67 12.24 3.77
N ALA A 189 -1.15 11.96 2.57
CA ALA A 189 0.28 12.02 2.28
C ALA A 189 0.83 13.45 2.46
N GLU A 190 0.10 14.49 2.03
CA GLU A 190 0.46 15.89 2.29
C GLU A 190 0.57 16.18 3.79
N TRP A 191 -0.40 15.71 4.56
CA TRP A 191 -0.42 15.90 6.02
C TRP A 191 0.74 15.18 6.68
N LEU A 192 0.95 13.90 6.37
CA LEU A 192 2.01 13.07 6.97
C LEU A 192 3.40 13.59 6.61
N GLY A 193 3.61 14.00 5.35
CA GLY A 193 4.86 14.56 4.85
C GLY A 193 5.17 15.97 5.36
N GLY A 194 4.20 16.64 6.00
CA GLY A 194 4.34 18.03 6.41
C GLY A 194 4.49 19.00 5.23
N TRP A 195 3.97 18.64 4.05
CA TRP A 195 4.15 19.39 2.80
C TRP A 195 3.13 20.53 2.62
N THR A 196 2.30 20.75 3.60
CA THR A 196 1.29 21.82 3.61
C THR A 196 1.51 22.78 4.77
N VAL A 197 1.23 24.06 4.54
CA VAL A 197 1.31 25.10 5.56
C VAL A 197 0.18 24.96 6.61
N ILE A 198 -0.93 24.29 6.23
CA ILE A 198 -2.10 24.10 7.09
C ILE A 198 -2.35 22.58 7.21
N ALA A 199 -1.53 21.91 8.03
CA ALA A 199 -1.58 20.46 8.21
C ALA A 199 -3.00 19.96 8.56
N ASP A 200 -3.70 20.62 9.50
CA ASP A 200 -5.04 20.22 9.92
C ASP A 200 -6.07 20.31 8.77
N ALA A 201 -5.88 21.23 7.83
CA ALA A 201 -6.79 21.35 6.68
C ALA A 201 -6.65 20.17 5.71
N SER A 202 -5.43 19.67 5.46
CA SER A 202 -5.22 18.48 4.61
C SER A 202 -5.75 17.22 5.27
N PHE A 203 -5.58 17.06 6.58
CA PHE A 203 -6.16 15.94 7.31
C PHE A 203 -7.69 15.94 7.26
N GLU A 204 -8.33 17.11 7.42
CA GLU A 204 -9.78 17.24 7.35
C GLU A 204 -10.30 16.96 5.92
N LYS A 205 -9.63 17.48 4.88
CA LYS A 205 -9.96 17.17 3.48
C LYS A 205 -9.82 15.69 3.17
N SER A 206 -8.77 15.04 3.66
CA SER A 206 -8.59 13.59 3.56
C SER A 206 -9.79 12.85 4.14
N THR A 207 -10.24 13.25 5.35
CA THR A 207 -11.40 12.63 6.00
C THR A 207 -12.68 12.82 5.21
N GLN A 208 -12.93 14.03 4.70
CA GLN A 208 -14.12 14.30 3.89
C GLN A 208 -14.14 13.48 2.60
N ALA A 209 -13.01 13.37 1.93
CA ALA A 209 -12.88 12.56 0.72
C ALA A 209 -13.09 11.07 1.01
N ALA A 210 -12.51 10.53 2.08
CA ALA A 210 -12.71 9.14 2.49
C ALA A 210 -14.17 8.86 2.88
N ALA A 211 -14.80 9.74 3.64
CA ALA A 211 -16.22 9.61 4.01
C ALA A 211 -17.12 9.61 2.78
N LYS A 212 -16.84 10.46 1.79
CA LYS A 212 -17.56 10.47 0.53
C LYS A 212 -17.37 9.17 -0.24
N ALA A 213 -16.15 8.65 -0.30
CA ALA A 213 -15.85 7.38 -0.95
C ALA A 213 -16.62 6.20 -0.32
N VAL A 214 -16.70 6.14 1.03
CA VAL A 214 -17.49 5.12 1.76
C VAL A 214 -18.96 5.18 1.41
N VAL A 215 -19.53 6.38 1.28
CA VAL A 215 -20.95 6.55 0.91
C VAL A 215 -21.21 6.07 -0.52
N LEU A 216 -20.27 6.29 -1.42
CA LEU A 216 -20.39 5.90 -2.84
C LEU A 216 -20.14 4.40 -3.06
N ASP A 217 -19.14 3.82 -2.38
CA ASP A 217 -18.81 2.41 -2.44
C ASP A 217 -18.22 1.90 -1.11
N ASP A 218 -19.03 1.26 -0.31
CA ASP A 218 -18.66 0.73 1.00
C ASP A 218 -18.00 -0.67 0.93
N THR A 219 -17.87 -1.22 -0.28
CA THR A 219 -17.33 -2.55 -0.54
C THR A 219 -15.94 -2.52 -1.18
N ASP A 220 -15.31 -1.32 -1.30
CA ASP A 220 -13.93 -1.16 -1.68
C ASP A 220 -13.02 -1.30 -0.43
N PRO A 221 -12.11 -2.29 -0.37
CA PRO A 221 -11.22 -2.47 0.77
C PRO A 221 -10.30 -1.27 1.01
N GLN A 222 -9.83 -0.60 -0.05
CA GLN A 222 -8.94 0.57 0.08
C GLN A 222 -9.65 1.74 0.80
N VAL A 223 -10.90 1.99 0.46
CA VAL A 223 -11.72 3.01 1.14
C VAL A 223 -11.83 2.72 2.65
N ARG A 224 -12.00 1.43 3.00
CA ARG A 224 -12.09 1.00 4.40
C ARG A 224 -10.75 1.12 5.13
N ILE A 225 -9.64 0.80 4.47
CA ILE A 225 -8.28 0.98 5.04
C ILE A 225 -8.05 2.47 5.36
N GLN A 226 -8.36 3.37 4.43
CA GLN A 226 -8.22 4.82 4.63
C GLN A 226 -9.04 5.33 5.81
N MET A 227 -10.32 4.96 5.89
CA MET A 227 -11.15 5.35 7.02
C MET A 227 -10.61 4.83 8.35
N GLY A 228 -10.17 3.56 8.38
CA GLY A 228 -9.55 2.96 9.57
C GLY A 228 -8.33 3.75 10.05
N GLN A 229 -7.47 4.16 9.12
CA GLN A 229 -6.28 4.95 9.39
C GLN A 229 -6.61 6.36 9.93
N LEU A 230 -7.59 7.04 9.33
CA LEU A 230 -8.03 8.36 9.78
C LEU A 230 -8.68 8.29 11.18
N CYS A 231 -9.52 7.28 11.44
CA CYS A 231 -10.08 7.03 12.76
C CYS A 231 -9.00 6.73 13.80
N LEU A 232 -7.98 5.95 13.45
CA LEU A 232 -6.84 5.66 14.33
C LEU A 232 -6.09 6.94 14.72
N ASN A 233 -5.79 7.82 13.76
CA ASN A 233 -5.11 9.09 14.02
C ASN A 233 -5.97 10.03 14.89
N ARG A 234 -7.30 9.92 14.84
CA ARG A 234 -8.24 10.60 15.74
C ARG A 234 -8.43 9.91 17.09
N ARG A 235 -7.72 8.82 17.34
CA ARG A 235 -7.86 7.97 18.54
C ARG A 235 -9.26 7.36 18.71
N GLN A 236 -9.98 7.18 17.61
CA GLN A 236 -11.28 6.50 17.52
C GLN A 236 -11.03 5.01 17.28
N TYR A 237 -10.54 4.31 18.31
CA TYR A 237 -9.98 2.96 18.16
C TYR A 237 -11.02 1.91 17.75
N ASP A 238 -12.27 2.01 18.24
CA ASP A 238 -13.31 1.03 17.94
C ASP A 238 -13.83 1.18 16.50
N GLU A 239 -13.98 2.43 16.02
CA GLU A 239 -14.30 2.72 14.62
C GLU A 239 -13.16 2.28 13.70
N ALA A 240 -11.91 2.58 14.04
CA ALA A 240 -10.74 2.13 13.29
C ALA A 240 -10.74 0.61 13.12
N ARG A 241 -10.98 -0.13 14.22
CA ARG A 241 -11.09 -1.58 14.19
C ARG A 241 -12.17 -2.07 13.24
N SER A 242 -13.36 -1.49 13.33
CA SER A 242 -14.49 -1.86 12.48
C SER A 242 -14.16 -1.71 10.98
N HIS A 243 -13.47 -0.63 10.62
CA HIS A 243 -13.04 -0.39 9.25
C HIS A 243 -11.97 -1.39 8.79
N PHE A 244 -10.96 -1.69 9.60
CA PHE A 244 -9.93 -2.68 9.26
C PHE A 244 -10.49 -4.10 9.19
N ASP A 245 -11.36 -4.51 10.12
CA ASP A 245 -12.03 -5.81 10.07
C ASP A 245 -12.85 -5.95 8.77
N LYS A 246 -13.57 -4.89 8.37
CA LYS A 246 -14.32 -4.86 7.11
C LYS A 246 -13.39 -4.92 5.89
N ALA A 247 -12.29 -4.17 5.88
CA ALA A 247 -11.32 -4.19 4.78
C ALA A 247 -10.77 -5.59 4.53
N LEU A 248 -10.29 -6.28 5.58
CA LEU A 248 -9.77 -7.64 5.48
C LEU A 248 -10.86 -8.67 5.15
N SER A 249 -12.13 -8.42 5.51
CA SER A 249 -13.25 -9.28 5.09
C SER A 249 -13.53 -9.16 3.59
N LEU A 250 -13.33 -7.96 3.00
CA LEU A 250 -13.53 -7.68 1.58
C LEU A 250 -12.36 -8.16 0.72
N ASN A 251 -11.13 -8.03 1.22
CA ASN A 251 -9.94 -8.53 0.56
C ASN A 251 -8.92 -9.04 1.59
N PRO A 252 -8.90 -10.35 1.89
CA PRO A 252 -7.98 -10.93 2.86
C PRO A 252 -6.52 -10.99 2.39
N ASN A 253 -6.27 -10.84 1.10
CA ASN A 253 -4.93 -10.85 0.51
C ASN A 253 -4.41 -9.42 0.21
N GLU A 254 -5.01 -8.38 0.83
CA GLU A 254 -4.57 -7.00 0.68
C GLU A 254 -3.43 -6.69 1.68
N PRO A 255 -2.17 -6.58 1.21
CA PRO A 255 -1.05 -6.41 2.13
C PRO A 255 -1.09 -5.08 2.86
N ASN A 256 -1.61 -4.00 2.23
CA ASN A 256 -1.76 -2.72 2.88
C ASN A 256 -2.80 -2.78 4.02
N GLY A 257 -3.88 -3.54 3.83
CA GLY A 257 -4.86 -3.81 4.89
C GLY A 257 -4.25 -4.50 6.10
N SER A 258 -3.48 -5.56 5.88
CA SER A 258 -2.77 -6.27 6.93
C SER A 258 -1.71 -5.40 7.61
N MET A 259 -0.94 -4.63 6.84
CA MET A 259 0.05 -3.68 7.36
C MET A 259 -0.60 -2.61 8.26
N MET A 260 -1.67 -2.00 7.81
CA MET A 260 -2.36 -0.95 8.58
C MET A 260 -3.08 -1.51 9.80
N TYR A 261 -3.58 -2.75 9.73
CA TYR A 261 -4.11 -3.42 10.90
C TYR A 261 -3.00 -3.78 11.91
N SER A 262 -1.80 -4.15 11.45
CA SER A 262 -0.64 -4.31 12.33
C SER A 262 -0.31 -3.01 13.07
N TYR A 263 -0.30 -1.87 12.37
CA TYR A 263 -0.08 -0.57 12.99
C TYR A 263 -1.17 -0.22 14.02
N TYR A 264 -2.44 -0.45 13.67
CA TYR A 264 -3.56 -0.31 14.62
C TYR A 264 -3.34 -1.18 15.87
N SER A 265 -3.02 -2.47 15.69
CA SER A 265 -2.79 -3.42 16.79
C SER A 265 -1.61 -3.00 17.66
N THR A 266 -0.54 -2.47 17.04
CA THR A 266 0.59 -1.84 17.75
C THR A 266 0.12 -0.69 18.63
N CYS A 267 -0.72 0.20 18.10
CA CYS A 267 -1.20 1.38 18.83
C CYS A 267 -2.15 1.05 19.99
N ILE A 268 -2.87 -0.08 19.92
CA ILE A 268 -3.76 -0.53 21.00
C ILE A 268 -3.09 -1.52 21.97
N GLY A 269 -1.81 -1.83 21.81
CA GLY A 269 -1.05 -2.74 22.67
C GLY A 269 -1.29 -4.23 22.41
N ASP A 270 -2.00 -4.60 21.34
CA ASP A 270 -2.19 -6.01 20.91
C ASP A 270 -1.00 -6.48 20.07
N SER A 271 0.12 -6.72 20.79
CA SER A 271 1.41 -7.01 20.14
C SER A 271 1.43 -8.34 19.38
N GLU A 272 0.69 -9.37 19.85
CA GLU A 272 0.59 -10.66 19.16
C GLU A 272 -0.08 -10.49 17.79
N ARG A 273 -1.21 -9.79 17.78
CA ARG A 273 -1.94 -9.49 16.54
C ARG A 273 -1.12 -8.58 15.62
N ALA A 274 -0.39 -7.60 16.17
CA ALA A 274 0.46 -6.72 15.38
C ALA A 274 1.52 -7.52 14.60
N VAL A 275 2.22 -8.44 15.27
CA VAL A 275 3.23 -9.31 14.64
C VAL A 275 2.58 -10.27 13.64
N ALA A 276 1.42 -10.87 13.96
CA ALA A 276 0.73 -11.77 13.05
C ALA A 276 0.31 -11.05 11.75
N GLN A 277 -0.26 -9.86 11.85
CA GLN A 277 -0.72 -9.09 10.69
C GLN A 277 0.42 -8.59 9.81
N ILE A 278 1.54 -8.15 10.38
CA ILE A 278 2.68 -7.72 9.57
C ILE A 278 3.33 -8.91 8.84
N ASN A 279 3.39 -10.06 9.47
CA ASN A 279 3.89 -11.28 8.82
C ASN A 279 2.97 -11.71 7.66
N GLU A 280 1.65 -11.51 7.79
CA GLU A 280 0.72 -11.76 6.70
C GLU A 280 0.95 -10.78 5.53
N ALA A 281 1.15 -9.49 5.81
CA ALA A 281 1.51 -8.51 4.77
C ALA A 281 2.80 -8.92 4.03
N ILE A 282 3.85 -9.31 4.76
CA ILE A 282 5.13 -9.76 4.19
C ILE A 282 4.94 -11.05 3.38
N ARG A 283 4.06 -11.95 3.81
CA ARG A 283 3.80 -13.21 3.10
C ARG A 283 3.19 -12.97 1.71
N VAL A 284 2.22 -12.04 1.60
CA VAL A 284 1.57 -11.70 0.32
C VAL A 284 2.42 -10.76 -0.54
N ASP A 285 3.34 -10.02 0.07
CA ASP A 285 4.20 -9.06 -0.63
C ASP A 285 5.65 -9.18 -0.13
N PRO A 286 6.36 -10.28 -0.46
CA PRO A 286 7.67 -10.60 0.12
C PRO A 286 8.78 -9.61 -0.26
N LEU A 287 8.62 -8.83 -1.33
CA LEU A 287 9.57 -7.80 -1.77
C LEU A 287 9.10 -6.39 -1.41
N GLY A 288 7.98 -6.26 -0.68
CA GLY A 288 7.45 -5.00 -0.20
C GLY A 288 8.28 -4.38 0.93
N HIS A 289 8.06 -3.10 1.19
CA HIS A 289 8.84 -2.32 2.15
C HIS A 289 8.15 -2.20 3.52
N TYR A 290 8.08 -3.30 4.26
CA TYR A 290 7.38 -3.38 5.55
C TYR A 290 8.30 -3.21 6.77
N GLY A 291 9.60 -2.99 6.58
CA GLY A 291 10.58 -2.95 7.66
C GLY A 291 10.24 -1.96 8.77
N TYR A 292 9.68 -0.79 8.44
CA TYR A 292 9.29 0.20 9.44
C TYR A 292 8.14 -0.30 10.33
N MET A 293 7.05 -0.78 9.74
CA MET A 293 5.89 -1.29 10.49
C MET A 293 6.21 -2.59 11.24
N ALA A 294 7.01 -3.48 10.63
CA ALA A 294 7.50 -4.68 11.29
C ALA A 294 8.36 -4.34 12.52
N GLY A 295 9.25 -3.36 12.38
CA GLY A 295 10.06 -2.87 13.49
C GLY A 295 9.21 -2.35 14.65
N MET A 296 8.17 -1.56 14.37
CA MET A 296 7.24 -1.06 15.37
C MET A 296 6.47 -2.18 16.08
N ALA A 297 5.93 -3.14 15.33
CA ALA A 297 5.21 -4.29 15.86
C ALA A 297 6.10 -5.13 16.80
N HIS A 298 7.32 -5.43 16.37
CA HIS A 298 8.30 -6.15 17.20
C HIS A 298 8.78 -5.37 18.40
N TYR A 299 8.95 -4.04 18.29
CA TYR A 299 9.30 -3.18 19.42
C TYR A 299 8.22 -3.21 20.51
N THR A 300 6.95 -3.06 20.13
CA THR A 300 5.81 -3.13 21.07
C THR A 300 5.71 -4.52 21.70
N ALA A 301 6.02 -5.57 20.96
CA ALA A 301 6.12 -6.95 21.46
C ALA A 301 7.38 -7.20 22.33
N ARG A 302 8.25 -6.21 22.52
CA ARG A 302 9.55 -6.33 23.25
C ARG A 302 10.55 -7.27 22.56
N ASN A 303 10.34 -7.61 21.31
CA ASN A 303 11.22 -8.44 20.47
C ASN A 303 12.29 -7.56 19.81
N TYR A 304 13.22 -7.01 20.61
CA TYR A 304 14.15 -5.96 20.14
C TYR A 304 15.09 -6.43 19.03
N ASP A 305 15.55 -7.69 19.06
CA ASP A 305 16.43 -8.22 17.99
C ASP A 305 15.74 -8.24 16.64
N GLN A 306 14.47 -8.67 16.59
CA GLN A 306 13.66 -8.66 15.38
C GLN A 306 13.32 -7.21 14.95
N ALA A 307 13.04 -6.33 15.91
CA ALA A 307 12.81 -4.92 15.63
C ALA A 307 14.05 -4.25 15.01
N ILE A 308 15.25 -4.48 15.57
CA ILE A 308 16.52 -3.99 15.03
C ILE A 308 16.76 -4.52 13.62
N ALA A 309 16.54 -5.82 13.39
CA ALA A 309 16.68 -6.42 12.07
C ALA A 309 15.72 -5.76 11.05
N ALA A 310 14.47 -5.56 11.43
CA ALA A 310 13.45 -4.94 10.59
C ALA A 310 13.79 -3.46 10.26
N PHE A 311 14.22 -2.66 11.23
CA PHE A 311 14.59 -1.26 10.97
C PHE A 311 15.87 -1.13 10.13
N LYS A 312 16.81 -2.09 10.18
CA LYS A 312 18.03 -2.07 9.36
C LYS A 312 17.78 -2.29 7.86
N ILE A 313 16.68 -2.93 7.50
CA ILE A 313 16.32 -3.13 6.08
C ILE A 313 15.49 -1.99 5.52
N VAL A 314 15.07 -1.02 6.34
CA VAL A 314 14.36 0.18 5.87
C VAL A 314 15.30 0.96 4.93
N ARG A 315 14.94 1.01 3.65
CA ARG A 315 15.68 1.74 2.63
C ARG A 315 15.08 3.13 2.44
N GLY A 316 15.93 4.10 2.10
CA GLY A 316 15.50 5.43 1.74
C GLY A 316 15.44 6.42 2.91
N GLU A 317 14.61 7.44 2.73
CA GLU A 317 14.55 8.62 3.61
C GLU A 317 13.69 8.45 4.86
N ALA A 318 13.24 7.24 5.19
CA ALA A 318 12.48 6.97 6.42
C ALA A 318 13.33 7.22 7.67
N GLN A 319 13.64 8.49 7.91
CA GLN A 319 14.49 8.97 9.00
C GLN A 319 13.96 8.56 10.37
N SER A 320 12.62 8.46 10.51
CA SER A 320 11.97 7.99 11.73
C SER A 320 12.39 6.57 12.14
N GLY A 321 12.73 5.71 11.18
CA GLY A 321 13.27 4.37 11.46
C GLY A 321 14.54 4.38 12.30
N LEU A 322 15.40 5.40 12.14
CA LEU A 322 16.63 5.56 12.96
C LEU A 322 16.32 5.89 14.42
N ALA A 323 15.29 6.68 14.70
CA ALA A 323 14.89 6.97 16.07
C ALA A 323 14.33 5.72 16.77
N TRP A 324 13.53 4.91 16.05
CA TRP A 324 13.06 3.62 16.55
C TRP A 324 14.21 2.62 16.76
N LEU A 325 15.17 2.60 15.84
CA LEU A 325 16.38 1.79 16.00
C LEU A 325 17.18 2.20 17.24
N ALA A 326 17.30 3.51 17.49
CA ALA A 326 17.92 4.03 18.69
C ALA A 326 17.18 3.57 19.96
N ALA A 327 15.84 3.65 19.97
CA ALA A 327 15.04 3.16 21.09
C ALA A 327 15.20 1.64 21.29
N CYS A 328 15.24 0.83 20.21
CA CYS A 328 15.49 -0.61 20.31
C CYS A 328 16.84 -0.92 20.97
N HIS A 329 17.92 -0.30 20.48
CA HIS A 329 19.24 -0.49 21.06
C HIS A 329 19.30 -0.05 22.53
N ALA A 330 18.66 1.07 22.89
CA ALA A 330 18.61 1.55 24.27
C ALA A 330 17.89 0.56 25.19
N GLN A 331 16.77 0.00 24.77
CA GLN A 331 16.00 -0.97 25.55
C GLN A 331 16.69 -2.34 25.65
N SER A 332 17.50 -2.74 24.66
CA SER A 332 18.31 -3.95 24.70
C SER A 332 19.67 -3.78 25.41
N GLY A 333 19.99 -2.58 25.91
CA GLY A 333 21.22 -2.30 26.65
C GLY A 333 22.40 -1.83 25.81
N GLY A 334 22.27 -1.73 24.48
CA GLY A 334 23.29 -1.25 23.54
C GLY A 334 23.35 0.28 23.48
N LEU A 335 23.75 0.95 24.57
CA LEU A 335 23.71 2.42 24.67
C LEU A 335 24.65 3.14 23.69
N ALA A 336 25.74 2.53 23.25
CA ALA A 336 26.64 3.13 22.25
C ALA A 336 25.97 3.18 20.88
N GLU A 337 25.38 2.07 20.44
CA GLU A 337 24.62 1.95 19.21
C GLU A 337 23.38 2.84 19.23
N ALA A 338 22.68 2.91 20.37
CA ALA A 338 21.53 3.78 20.56
C ALA A 338 21.87 5.24 20.30
N ARG A 339 22.95 5.74 20.90
CA ARG A 339 23.41 7.13 20.72
C ARG A 339 23.89 7.41 19.29
N ALA A 340 24.53 6.45 18.65
CA ALA A 340 24.97 6.58 17.26
C ALA A 340 23.75 6.71 16.32
N ALA A 341 22.75 5.85 16.46
CA ALA A 341 21.51 5.90 15.67
C ALA A 341 20.73 7.19 15.94
N ALA A 342 20.64 7.64 17.19
CA ALA A 342 19.98 8.90 17.54
C ALA A 342 20.67 10.12 16.93
N ALA A 343 22.01 10.18 16.94
CA ALA A 343 22.77 11.27 16.34
C ALA A 343 22.57 11.30 14.81
N GLU A 344 22.56 10.14 14.15
CA GLU A 344 22.29 10.03 12.72
C GLU A 344 20.87 10.48 12.38
N PHE A 345 19.88 10.08 13.19
CA PHE A 345 18.49 10.52 13.04
C PHE A 345 18.40 12.06 13.09
N VAL A 346 18.94 12.69 14.14
CA VAL A 346 18.89 14.14 14.33
C VAL A 346 19.54 14.86 13.15
N ALA A 347 20.71 14.41 12.69
CA ALA A 347 21.42 15.01 11.57
C ALA A 347 20.59 14.98 10.29
N ARG A 348 20.02 13.80 9.94
CA ARG A 348 19.21 13.63 8.74
C ARG A 348 17.87 14.38 8.83
N ALA A 349 17.17 14.28 9.97
CA ALA A 349 15.89 14.92 10.17
C ALA A 349 16.01 16.45 10.13
N THR A 350 17.02 17.01 10.80
CA THR A 350 17.27 18.47 10.78
C THR A 350 17.60 18.95 9.37
N LYS A 351 18.39 18.22 8.60
CA LYS A 351 18.69 18.55 7.21
C LYS A 351 17.43 18.56 6.36
N ALA A 352 16.63 17.51 6.40
CA ALA A 352 15.41 17.41 5.60
C ALA A 352 14.38 18.50 5.96
N MET A 353 14.27 18.84 7.26
CA MET A 353 13.42 19.94 7.70
C MET A 353 13.93 21.30 7.21
N ALA A 354 15.25 21.50 7.20
CA ALA A 354 15.84 22.73 6.65
C ALA A 354 15.60 22.87 5.14
N ASP A 355 15.71 21.77 4.39
CA ASP A 355 15.43 21.74 2.95
C ASP A 355 13.95 22.09 2.67
N MET A 356 13.04 21.78 3.59
CA MET A 356 11.62 22.16 3.53
C MET A 356 11.30 23.51 4.18
N SER A 357 12.29 24.26 4.68
CA SER A 357 12.11 25.51 5.44
C SER A 357 11.24 25.34 6.71
N VAL A 358 11.29 24.17 7.34
CA VAL A 358 10.61 23.85 8.59
C VAL A 358 11.64 23.81 9.72
N PRO A 359 11.43 24.51 10.85
CA PRO A 359 12.37 24.43 11.98
C PRO A 359 12.27 23.04 12.65
N PRO A 360 13.39 22.49 13.18
CA PRO A 360 13.35 21.27 13.95
C PRO A 360 12.48 21.46 15.22
N PRO A 361 11.86 20.39 15.72
CA PRO A 361 11.06 20.47 16.94
C PRO A 361 11.95 20.84 18.15
N SER A 362 11.38 21.54 19.12
CA SER A 362 12.06 21.86 20.37
C SER A 362 12.36 20.63 21.24
N SER A 363 11.60 19.55 21.05
CA SER A 363 11.76 18.26 21.69
C SER A 363 11.39 17.14 20.71
N TRP A 364 12.31 16.24 20.45
CA TRP A 364 12.03 15.03 19.67
C TRP A 364 11.10 14.08 20.39
N ARG A 365 11.19 14.02 21.70
CA ARG A 365 10.30 13.23 22.54
C ARG A 365 8.83 13.67 22.36
N ALA A 366 8.56 14.97 22.45
CA ALA A 366 7.22 15.52 22.21
C ALA A 366 6.75 15.24 20.76
N PHE A 367 7.65 15.41 19.80
CA PHE A 367 7.36 15.13 18.39
C PHE A 367 6.87 13.69 18.16
N PHE A 368 7.50 12.69 18.79
CA PHE A 368 7.06 11.29 18.69
C PHE A 368 5.77 11.03 19.45
N ALA A 369 5.58 11.64 20.62
CA ALA A 369 4.38 11.48 21.45
C ALA A 369 3.11 11.98 20.72
N GLU A 370 3.21 13.07 19.98
CA GLU A 370 2.09 13.64 19.22
C GLU A 370 1.71 12.80 18.00
N ARG A 371 2.70 12.18 17.33
CA ARG A 371 2.49 11.48 16.05
C ARG A 371 2.08 10.02 16.16
N HIS A 372 2.26 9.41 17.34
CA HIS A 372 1.88 8.01 17.52
C HIS A 372 0.62 7.90 18.40
N PRO A 373 -0.51 7.45 17.83
CA PRO A 373 -1.78 7.38 18.53
C PRO A 373 -1.88 6.14 19.42
N TYR A 374 -0.93 5.97 20.38
CA TYR A 374 -1.01 4.89 21.35
C TYR A 374 -2.22 5.06 22.27
N LYS A 375 -2.94 3.95 22.49
CA LYS A 375 -4.09 3.88 23.40
C LYS A 375 -3.67 3.82 24.85
N HIS A 376 -2.62 3.05 25.14
CA HIS A 376 -2.10 2.84 26.49
C HIS A 376 -0.88 3.72 26.75
N GLN A 377 -0.92 4.43 27.88
CA GLN A 377 0.17 5.33 28.25
C GLN A 377 1.49 4.58 28.49
N ASP A 378 1.42 3.35 29.03
CA ASP A 378 2.61 2.51 29.29
C ASP A 378 3.39 2.19 27.99
N ASP A 379 2.72 2.00 26.85
CA ASP A 379 3.39 1.75 25.57
C ASP A 379 4.05 3.00 25.03
N MET A 380 3.38 4.15 25.19
CA MET A 380 3.98 5.45 24.88
C MET A 380 5.19 5.74 25.78
N ASP A 381 5.05 5.55 27.10
CA ASP A 381 6.13 5.79 28.05
C ASP A 381 7.33 4.88 27.78
N HIS A 382 7.09 3.65 27.35
CA HIS A 382 8.16 2.73 26.97
C HIS A 382 8.92 3.22 25.72
N LEU A 383 8.24 3.75 24.71
CA LEU A 383 8.90 4.36 23.54
C LEU A 383 9.73 5.58 23.99
N LEU A 384 9.10 6.48 24.74
CA LEU A 384 9.73 7.72 25.18
C LEU A 384 10.94 7.49 26.11
N ASP A 385 10.88 6.46 26.97
CA ASP A 385 12.01 6.02 27.78
C ASP A 385 13.18 5.52 26.92
N GLY A 386 12.88 4.71 25.87
CA GLY A 386 13.89 4.25 24.92
C GLY A 386 14.57 5.42 24.18
N LEU A 387 13.79 6.39 23.72
CA LEU A 387 14.29 7.59 23.06
C LEU A 387 15.16 8.43 24.00
N SER A 388 14.71 8.68 25.23
CA SER A 388 15.50 9.42 26.24
C SER A 388 16.81 8.73 26.59
N LYS A 389 16.82 7.40 26.78
CA LYS A 389 18.06 6.61 27.01
C LYS A 389 19.05 6.73 25.84
N ALA A 390 18.53 6.89 24.61
CA ALA A 390 19.33 7.12 23.41
C ALA A 390 19.82 8.58 23.27
N GLY A 391 19.31 9.52 24.10
CA GLY A 391 19.65 10.94 24.07
C GLY A 391 18.76 11.81 23.19
N LEU A 392 17.56 11.33 22.85
CA LEU A 392 16.53 12.09 22.14
C LEU A 392 15.54 12.68 23.16
N GLU A 393 15.78 13.92 23.56
CA GLU A 393 14.94 14.65 24.51
C GLU A 393 13.83 15.48 23.79
#